data_e3c4f183ed073c3f3a3a6bff78020776
#
_entry.id   e3c4f183ed073c3f3a3a6bff78020776
#
_cell.length_a   1.000
_cell.length_b   1.000
_cell.length_c   1.000
_cell.angle_alpha   90.00
_cell.angle_beta   90.00
_cell.angle_gamma   90.00
#
_symmetry.space_group_name_H-M   'P 1'
#
loop_
_entity.id
_entity.type
_entity.pdbx_description
1 polymer ?
#
loop_
_entity_poly.entity_id
_entity_poly.type
_entity_poly.pdbx_seq_one_letter_code
_entity_poly.pdbx_strand_id
1 'polypeptide(L)'
;MKKKKISLDDMKAFQEKLLYDIKFAYVRTGHAKNELLGLLTVFNARRSMNVRVKRQVHYAPDDERLYLNIYERKDRDPEIKAPVFVYIHGGGWIGGLPETREAFNTRIAEAGYFVVSLYYGHSPFYPHPEPIQNIYKAFAWLKENAEEYNIDADSIFVGGESAGAHLSAMAGAISSDPEYNARFDLDPRSRHQKIAGLVLNCGVFDLEKAIGLPFRNIELYVQSYCGGKPFSELTEEEKKEISPIYHITKDFPPTFAISAQYDALAILTFDLVEKLRELGVEVEHYHGTGKVAVHAFAVVQALRISREAMFGIRSFLRAHTKEGLLLRMKPKRGAADKRNAPPKQSPPSAQPDNKPPRRPLP
;
A
#
# COMPACT_ATOMS: atom_id res chain seq x y z
N MET A 1 30.56 39.72 -29.92
CA MET A 1 30.08 38.52 -29.15
C MET A 1 30.82 37.28 -29.67
N LYS A 2 31.73 36.67 -28.87
CA LYS A 2 32.40 35.41 -29.25
C LYS A 2 31.37 34.29 -29.14
N LYS A 3 31.01 33.62 -30.23
CA LYS A 3 30.20 32.41 -30.21
C LYS A 3 30.96 31.36 -29.40
N LYS A 4 30.39 30.94 -28.25
CA LYS A 4 30.92 29.84 -27.44
C LYS A 4 30.84 28.57 -28.32
N LYS A 5 31.96 27.95 -28.66
CA LYS A 5 31.97 26.66 -29.36
C LYS A 5 31.38 25.62 -28.40
N ILE A 6 30.34 24.93 -28.84
CA ILE A 6 29.76 23.81 -28.13
C ILE A 6 30.78 22.68 -28.12
N SER A 7 31.09 22.15 -26.95
CA SER A 7 32.04 21.03 -26.84
C SER A 7 31.39 19.69 -27.25
N LEU A 8 32.17 18.68 -27.55
CA LEU A 8 31.68 17.34 -27.84
C LEU A 8 30.93 16.75 -26.62
N ASP A 9 31.40 17.08 -25.42
CA ASP A 9 30.76 16.63 -24.17
C ASP A 9 29.42 17.33 -23.94
N ASP A 10 29.30 18.63 -24.26
CA ASP A 10 28.02 19.35 -24.25
C ASP A 10 27.02 18.70 -25.22
N MET A 11 27.45 18.27 -26.39
CA MET A 11 26.62 17.58 -27.38
C MET A 11 26.17 16.20 -26.91
N LYS A 12 27.05 15.42 -26.29
CA LYS A 12 26.72 14.11 -25.71
C LYS A 12 25.71 14.27 -24.58
N ALA A 13 25.96 15.16 -23.62
CA ALA A 13 25.04 15.44 -22.52
C ALA A 13 23.66 15.87 -23.03
N PHE A 14 23.59 16.70 -24.09
CA PHE A 14 22.33 17.07 -24.72
C PHE A 14 21.61 15.86 -25.34
N GLN A 15 22.33 14.97 -26.03
CA GLN A 15 21.73 13.77 -26.62
C GLN A 15 21.20 12.81 -25.56
N GLU A 16 21.93 12.59 -24.48
CA GLU A 16 21.54 11.74 -23.35
C GLU A 16 20.28 12.28 -22.67
N LYS A 17 20.27 13.60 -22.41
CA LYS A 17 19.08 14.27 -21.85
C LYS A 17 17.88 14.16 -22.77
N LEU A 18 18.04 14.41 -24.08
CA LEU A 18 16.94 14.29 -25.05
C LEU A 18 16.38 12.86 -25.10
N LEU A 19 17.26 11.85 -25.08
CA LEU A 19 16.86 10.45 -25.05
C LEU A 19 16.10 10.09 -23.77
N TYR A 20 16.54 10.60 -22.62
CA TYR A 20 15.83 10.47 -21.36
C TYR A 20 14.43 11.09 -21.46
N ASP A 21 14.31 12.34 -21.91
CA ASP A 21 13.05 13.06 -22.01
C ASP A 21 12.04 12.32 -22.93
N ILE A 22 12.50 11.78 -24.05
CA ILE A 22 11.68 10.97 -24.98
C ILE A 22 11.22 9.67 -24.30
N LYS A 23 12.12 8.92 -23.65
CA LYS A 23 11.78 7.68 -22.95
C LYS A 23 10.81 7.96 -21.81
N PHE A 24 11.06 9.02 -21.04
CA PHE A 24 10.18 9.43 -19.94
C PHE A 24 8.76 9.75 -20.45
N ALA A 25 8.64 10.57 -21.48
CA ALA A 25 7.34 10.91 -22.07
C ALA A 25 6.58 9.67 -22.55
N TYR A 26 7.26 8.72 -23.20
CA TYR A 26 6.66 7.46 -23.64
C TYR A 26 6.16 6.61 -22.47
N VAL A 27 6.98 6.42 -21.45
CA VAL A 27 6.63 5.61 -20.28
C VAL A 27 5.52 6.29 -19.47
N ARG A 28 5.60 7.61 -19.28
CA ARG A 28 4.56 8.40 -18.58
C ARG A 28 3.20 8.32 -19.28
N THR A 29 3.19 8.33 -20.63
CA THR A 29 1.96 8.13 -21.42
C THR A 29 1.39 6.74 -21.18
N GLY A 30 2.24 5.70 -21.08
CA GLY A 30 1.83 4.34 -20.73
C GLY A 30 1.19 4.28 -19.33
N HIS A 31 1.77 4.96 -18.33
CA HIS A 31 1.17 5.08 -17.01
C HIS A 31 -0.20 5.77 -17.06
N ALA A 32 -0.33 6.90 -17.75
CA ALA A 32 -1.60 7.60 -17.88
C ALA A 32 -2.71 6.73 -18.51
N LYS A 33 -2.37 5.91 -19.51
CA LYS A 33 -3.30 4.92 -20.09
C LYS A 33 -3.72 3.87 -19.05
N ASN A 34 -2.78 3.34 -18.27
CA ASN A 34 -3.06 2.34 -17.25
C ASN A 34 -3.89 2.93 -16.10
N GLU A 35 -3.62 4.17 -15.72
CA GLU A 35 -4.40 4.92 -14.73
C GLU A 35 -5.85 5.09 -15.19
N LEU A 36 -6.05 5.54 -16.45
CA LEU A 36 -7.40 5.66 -17.03
C LEU A 36 -8.14 4.32 -17.06
N LEU A 37 -7.48 3.25 -17.50
CA LEU A 37 -8.05 1.90 -17.48
C LEU A 37 -8.36 1.45 -16.06
N GLY A 38 -7.47 1.73 -15.11
CA GLY A 38 -7.66 1.49 -13.68
C GLY A 38 -8.89 2.19 -13.13
N LEU A 39 -9.08 3.46 -13.46
CA LEU A 39 -10.27 4.23 -13.08
C LEU A 39 -11.55 3.62 -13.65
N LEU A 40 -11.54 3.22 -14.93
CA LEU A 40 -12.69 2.57 -15.57
C LEU A 40 -13.04 1.22 -14.89
N THR A 41 -12.05 0.45 -14.46
CA THR A 41 -12.26 -0.82 -13.74
C THR A 41 -12.75 -0.60 -12.31
N VAL A 42 -12.28 0.42 -11.63
CA VAL A 42 -12.73 0.81 -10.28
C VAL A 42 -14.18 1.25 -10.29
N PHE A 43 -14.63 1.96 -11.31
CA PHE A 43 -16.05 2.35 -11.44
C PHE A 43 -16.99 1.13 -11.53
N ASN A 44 -16.50 -0.01 -12.03
CA ASN A 44 -17.25 -1.26 -12.11
C ASN A 44 -17.06 -2.18 -10.90
N ALA A 45 -16.13 -1.87 -9.98
CA ALA A 45 -15.98 -2.63 -8.75
C ALA A 45 -17.19 -2.40 -7.83
N ARG A 46 -17.69 -3.46 -7.20
CA ARG A 46 -18.74 -3.34 -6.20
C ARG A 46 -18.26 -2.45 -5.07
N ARG A 47 -18.76 -1.22 -5.03
CA ARG A 47 -18.51 -0.29 -3.93
C ARG A 47 -19.16 -0.86 -2.67
N SER A 48 -18.44 -0.82 -1.57
CA SER A 48 -19.02 -1.13 -0.28
C SER A 48 -20.08 -0.08 0.07
N MET A 49 -21.32 -0.52 0.29
CA MET A 49 -22.41 0.36 0.73
C MET A 49 -22.14 0.96 2.11
N ASN A 50 -21.23 0.35 2.87
CA ASN A 50 -20.94 0.71 4.26
C ASN A 50 -19.69 1.59 4.45
N VAL A 51 -18.98 1.92 3.37
CA VAL A 51 -17.82 2.82 3.40
C VAL A 51 -18.19 4.15 2.76
N ARG A 52 -17.84 5.25 3.45
CA ARG A 52 -17.89 6.62 2.92
C ARG A 52 -16.52 6.91 2.31
N VAL A 53 -16.52 7.61 1.18
CA VAL A 53 -15.30 8.07 0.51
C VAL A 53 -15.37 9.59 0.37
N LYS A 54 -14.39 10.30 0.94
CA LYS A 54 -14.17 11.74 0.72
C LYS A 54 -12.90 11.86 -0.13
N ARG A 55 -13.00 12.52 -1.27
CA ARG A 55 -11.88 12.61 -2.23
C ARG A 55 -11.28 14.00 -2.27
N GLN A 56 -10.02 14.06 -2.68
CA GLN A 56 -9.27 15.29 -2.95
C GLN A 56 -9.27 16.24 -1.74
N VAL A 57 -8.97 15.69 -0.56
CA VAL A 57 -8.74 16.48 0.64
C VAL A 57 -7.28 16.94 0.61
N HIS A 58 -7.04 18.23 0.50
CA HIS A 58 -5.69 18.80 0.46
C HIS A 58 -5.06 18.73 1.84
N TYR A 59 -3.83 18.22 1.92
CA TYR A 59 -3.10 18.04 3.18
C TYR A 59 -1.87 18.96 3.30
N ALA A 60 -1.50 19.64 2.22
CA ALA A 60 -0.39 20.58 2.17
C ALA A 60 -0.92 21.95 1.72
N PRO A 61 -1.01 22.95 2.62
CA PRO A 61 -1.54 24.27 2.28
C PRO A 61 -0.70 25.04 1.24
N ASP A 62 0.57 24.67 1.13
CA ASP A 62 1.56 25.25 0.24
C ASP A 62 1.57 24.63 -1.18
N ASP A 63 0.88 23.50 -1.38
CA ASP A 63 0.77 22.85 -2.68
C ASP A 63 -0.59 22.16 -2.88
N GLU A 64 -1.49 22.80 -3.60
CA GLU A 64 -2.84 22.30 -3.91
C GLU A 64 -2.85 21.00 -4.74
N ARG A 65 -1.73 20.61 -5.32
CA ARG A 65 -1.61 19.33 -6.04
C ARG A 65 -1.51 18.13 -5.09
N LEU A 66 -1.13 18.37 -3.84
CA LEU A 66 -0.97 17.34 -2.82
C LEU A 66 -2.30 17.11 -2.10
N TYR A 67 -2.89 15.95 -2.32
CA TYR A 67 -4.19 15.56 -1.76
C TYR A 67 -4.22 14.11 -1.30
N LEU A 68 -5.24 13.79 -0.52
CA LEU A 68 -5.54 12.43 -0.08
C LEU A 68 -7.02 12.11 -0.27
N ASN A 69 -7.32 10.83 -0.41
CA ASN A 69 -8.68 10.30 -0.34
C ASN A 69 -8.88 9.57 0.97
N ILE A 70 -10.02 9.82 1.61
CA ILE A 70 -10.40 9.22 2.90
C ILE A 70 -11.44 8.14 2.67
N TYR A 71 -11.25 6.99 3.34
CA TYR A 71 -12.20 5.87 3.36
C TYR A 71 -12.50 5.53 4.81
N GLU A 72 -13.77 5.58 5.21
CA GLU A 72 -14.20 5.27 6.56
C GLU A 72 -15.52 4.53 6.59
N ARG A 73 -15.77 3.71 7.61
CA ARG A 73 -17.07 3.07 7.80
C ARG A 73 -18.11 4.09 8.23
N LYS A 74 -19.33 3.96 7.67
CA LYS A 74 -20.51 4.81 8.01
C LYS A 74 -21.08 4.50 9.38
N ASP A 75 -20.92 3.25 9.84
CA ASP A 75 -21.46 2.70 11.10
C ASP A 75 -20.38 2.60 12.19
N ARG A 76 -19.36 3.45 12.11
CA ARG A 76 -18.31 3.55 13.13
C ARG A 76 -18.90 4.03 14.46
N ASP A 77 -18.41 3.48 15.57
CA ASP A 77 -18.76 3.96 16.90
C ASP A 77 -18.08 5.33 17.12
N PRO A 78 -18.85 6.40 17.38
CA PRO A 78 -18.29 7.73 17.57
C PRO A 78 -17.52 7.89 18.89
N GLU A 79 -17.70 6.98 19.86
CA GLU A 79 -17.00 6.99 21.15
C GLU A 79 -15.61 6.36 21.08
N ILE A 80 -15.27 5.69 19.95
CA ILE A 80 -14.00 4.97 19.79
C ILE A 80 -13.21 5.61 18.68
N LYS A 81 -11.97 6.05 18.98
CA LYS A 81 -11.02 6.52 17.97
C LYS A 81 -10.69 5.38 17.00
N ALA A 82 -10.76 5.64 15.70
CA ALA A 82 -10.40 4.66 14.70
C ALA A 82 -8.87 4.55 14.54
N PRO A 83 -8.30 3.34 14.41
CA PRO A 83 -6.93 3.19 14.01
C PRO A 83 -6.74 3.65 12.56
N VAL A 84 -5.59 4.26 12.27
CA VAL A 84 -5.30 4.85 10.96
C VAL A 84 -4.46 3.91 10.11
N PHE A 85 -4.81 3.79 8.83
CA PHE A 85 -3.99 3.16 7.80
C PHE A 85 -3.71 4.15 6.67
N VAL A 86 -2.43 4.44 6.44
CA VAL A 86 -1.97 5.31 5.36
C VAL A 86 -1.52 4.45 4.19
N TYR A 87 -2.15 4.64 3.03
CA TYR A 87 -1.83 3.92 1.82
C TYR A 87 -1.07 4.79 0.81
N ILE A 88 0.06 4.30 0.34
CA ILE A 88 0.95 4.94 -0.62
C ILE A 88 0.94 4.12 -1.90
N HIS A 89 0.44 4.69 -2.99
CA HIS A 89 0.32 3.98 -4.27
C HIS A 89 1.67 3.76 -4.96
N GLY A 90 1.77 2.69 -5.74
CA GLY A 90 2.87 2.45 -6.65
C GLY A 90 2.75 3.23 -7.96
N GLY A 91 3.68 2.95 -8.88
CA GLY A 91 3.74 3.59 -10.19
C GLY A 91 5.14 4.09 -10.54
N GLY A 92 6.19 3.45 -10.01
CA GLY A 92 7.60 3.80 -10.30
C GLY A 92 7.95 5.24 -9.92
N TRP A 93 7.32 5.80 -8.90
CA TRP A 93 7.44 7.21 -8.45
C TRP A 93 7.00 8.25 -9.48
N ILE A 94 6.72 7.87 -10.74
CA ILE A 94 6.35 8.78 -11.85
C ILE A 94 4.88 8.70 -12.25
N GLY A 95 4.12 7.81 -11.67
CA GLY A 95 2.70 7.58 -11.98
C GLY A 95 1.95 6.97 -10.80
N GLY A 96 0.69 6.61 -11.03
CA GLY A 96 -0.23 6.12 -10.02
C GLY A 96 -1.16 7.22 -9.50
N LEU A 97 -2.33 6.80 -9.03
CA LEU A 97 -3.32 7.69 -8.44
C LEU A 97 -3.99 6.99 -7.25
N PRO A 98 -4.28 7.74 -6.17
CA PRO A 98 -5.02 7.20 -5.01
C PRO A 98 -6.34 6.54 -5.40
N GLU A 99 -7.04 7.07 -6.39
CA GLU A 99 -8.34 6.62 -6.88
C GLU A 99 -8.29 5.19 -7.44
N THR A 100 -7.19 4.81 -8.08
CA THR A 100 -7.03 3.48 -8.69
C THR A 100 -6.88 2.36 -7.67
N ARG A 101 -6.73 2.70 -6.38
CA ARG A 101 -6.59 1.77 -5.24
C ARG A 101 -7.84 1.73 -4.34
N GLU A 102 -8.95 2.33 -4.78
CA GLU A 102 -10.20 2.41 -4.01
C GLU A 102 -10.69 1.04 -3.53
N ALA A 103 -10.63 0.01 -4.38
CA ALA A 103 -11.08 -1.34 -4.02
C ALA A 103 -10.28 -1.92 -2.85
N PHE A 104 -8.95 -1.77 -2.85
CA PHE A 104 -8.06 -2.22 -1.78
C PHE A 104 -8.32 -1.43 -0.49
N ASN A 105 -8.32 -0.10 -0.58
CA ASN A 105 -8.51 0.79 0.56
C ASN A 105 -9.87 0.60 1.23
N THR A 106 -10.93 0.39 0.44
CA THR A 106 -12.27 0.07 0.93
C THR A 106 -12.26 -1.21 1.78
N ARG A 107 -11.48 -2.26 1.38
CA ARG A 107 -11.38 -3.50 2.15
C ARG A 107 -10.72 -3.29 3.52
N ILE A 108 -9.72 -2.42 3.61
CA ILE A 108 -9.11 -2.07 4.90
C ILE A 108 -10.10 -1.25 5.74
N ALA A 109 -10.78 -0.26 5.14
CA ALA A 109 -11.78 0.54 5.84
C ALA A 109 -12.95 -0.32 6.36
N GLU A 110 -13.41 -1.34 5.63
CA GLU A 110 -14.41 -2.32 6.09
C GLU A 110 -13.98 -3.07 7.36
N ALA A 111 -12.67 -3.21 7.58
CA ALA A 111 -12.12 -3.83 8.79
C ALA A 111 -12.13 -2.89 10.01
N GLY A 112 -12.53 -1.63 9.85
CA GLY A 112 -12.66 -0.66 10.94
C GLY A 112 -11.58 0.42 10.99
N TYR A 113 -10.70 0.45 10.01
CA TYR A 113 -9.64 1.46 9.90
C TYR A 113 -10.14 2.73 9.24
N PHE A 114 -9.64 3.87 9.71
CA PHE A 114 -9.68 5.12 8.96
C PHE A 114 -8.53 5.09 7.97
N VAL A 115 -8.85 5.01 6.68
CA VAL A 115 -7.85 4.85 5.63
C VAL A 115 -7.67 6.16 4.88
N VAL A 116 -6.43 6.60 4.70
CA VAL A 116 -6.07 7.67 3.79
C VAL A 116 -5.17 7.13 2.68
N SER A 117 -5.47 7.49 1.44
CA SER A 117 -4.68 7.14 0.27
C SER A 117 -4.10 8.41 -0.34
N LEU A 118 -2.76 8.50 -0.39
CA LEU A 118 -2.04 9.74 -0.68
C LEU A 118 -1.70 9.89 -2.15
N TYR A 119 -1.82 11.12 -2.67
CA TYR A 119 -1.04 11.58 -3.80
C TYR A 119 0.19 12.33 -3.25
N TYR A 120 1.36 11.74 -3.38
CA TYR A 120 2.61 12.22 -2.76
C TYR A 120 3.49 13.07 -3.70
N GLY A 121 3.00 13.35 -4.92
CA GLY A 121 3.78 13.98 -5.98
C GLY A 121 4.57 12.98 -6.83
N HIS A 122 4.65 13.24 -8.13
CA HIS A 122 5.36 12.38 -9.07
C HIS A 122 6.69 12.99 -9.50
N SER A 123 7.75 12.16 -9.51
CA SER A 123 9.03 12.51 -10.09
C SER A 123 8.92 12.65 -11.62
N PRO A 124 9.76 13.45 -12.27
CA PRO A 124 10.85 14.24 -11.71
C PRO A 124 10.42 15.60 -11.14
N PHE A 125 9.11 15.93 -11.07
CA PHE A 125 8.61 17.20 -10.54
C PHE A 125 8.69 17.26 -9.02
N TYR A 126 8.65 16.09 -8.37
CA TYR A 126 8.88 15.86 -6.95
C TYR A 126 9.96 14.77 -6.82
N PRO A 127 11.26 15.13 -7.00
CA PRO A 127 12.33 14.17 -6.85
C PRO A 127 12.58 13.83 -5.37
N HIS A 128 13.32 12.77 -5.11
CA HIS A 128 13.84 12.51 -3.77
C HIS A 128 14.57 13.75 -3.22
N PRO A 129 14.31 14.18 -1.95
CA PRO A 129 13.51 13.51 -0.94
C PRO A 129 12.02 13.98 -0.85
N GLU A 130 11.53 14.81 -1.77
CA GLU A 130 10.20 15.42 -1.68
C GLU A 130 9.04 14.42 -1.47
N PRO A 131 8.99 13.24 -2.13
CA PRO A 131 7.91 12.28 -1.88
C PRO A 131 7.80 11.84 -0.42
N ILE A 132 8.93 11.62 0.26
CA ILE A 132 8.92 11.26 1.69
C ILE A 132 8.54 12.44 2.58
N GLN A 133 9.00 13.66 2.25
CA GLN A 133 8.61 14.88 2.96
C GLN A 133 7.10 15.13 2.84
N ASN A 134 6.51 14.91 1.67
CA ASN A 134 5.08 15.04 1.44
C ASN A 134 4.27 14.00 2.21
N ILE A 135 4.78 12.77 2.37
CA ILE A 135 4.16 11.75 3.22
C ILE A 135 4.14 12.24 4.69
N TYR A 136 5.22 12.84 5.17
CA TYR A 136 5.28 13.40 6.52
C TYR A 136 4.37 14.62 6.69
N LYS A 137 4.16 15.47 5.67
CA LYS A 137 3.11 16.49 5.69
C LYS A 137 1.71 15.88 5.85
N ALA A 138 1.43 14.75 5.20
CA ALA A 138 0.17 14.04 5.39
C ALA A 138 0.02 13.44 6.80
N PHE A 139 1.12 12.96 7.42
CA PHE A 139 1.09 12.55 8.82
C PHE A 139 0.81 13.73 9.77
N ALA A 140 1.38 14.91 9.49
CA ALA A 140 1.07 16.13 10.25
C ALA A 140 -0.41 16.50 10.12
N TRP A 141 -0.96 16.42 8.91
CA TRP A 141 -2.38 16.65 8.65
C TRP A 141 -3.28 15.69 9.45
N LEU A 142 -2.92 14.41 9.53
CA LEU A 142 -3.66 13.43 10.34
C LEU A 142 -3.67 13.81 11.83
N LYS A 143 -2.58 14.29 12.38
CA LYS A 143 -2.51 14.76 13.78
C LYS A 143 -3.37 15.99 14.01
N GLU A 144 -3.31 16.97 13.13
CA GLU A 144 -4.10 18.19 13.23
C GLU A 144 -5.61 17.93 13.16
N ASN A 145 -6.01 16.92 12.40
CA ASN A 145 -7.41 16.58 12.18
C ASN A 145 -7.87 15.37 13.01
N ALA A 146 -7.07 14.92 13.98
CA ALA A 146 -7.35 13.70 14.74
C ALA A 146 -8.66 13.76 15.52
N GLU A 147 -8.98 14.90 16.11
CA GLU A 147 -10.24 15.09 16.85
C GLU A 147 -11.44 15.23 15.90
N GLU A 148 -11.31 15.97 14.79
CA GLU A 148 -12.40 16.11 13.79
C GLU A 148 -12.84 14.76 13.25
N TYR A 149 -11.88 13.91 12.92
CA TYR A 149 -12.17 12.58 12.36
C TYR A 149 -12.29 11.49 13.41
N ASN A 150 -12.10 11.81 14.70
CA ASN A 150 -12.07 10.85 15.82
C ASN A 150 -11.20 9.64 15.50
N ILE A 151 -9.90 9.87 15.28
CA ILE A 151 -8.88 8.88 14.91
C ILE A 151 -7.72 8.84 15.92
N ASP A 152 -7.04 7.70 16.02
CA ASP A 152 -5.75 7.57 16.71
C ASP A 152 -4.60 7.86 15.72
N ALA A 153 -4.18 9.13 15.65
CA ALA A 153 -3.09 9.56 14.79
C ALA A 153 -1.70 9.42 15.43
N ASP A 154 -1.62 9.03 16.70
CA ASP A 154 -0.32 8.90 17.40
C ASP A 154 0.44 7.63 17.00
N SER A 155 -0.28 6.61 16.53
CA SER A 155 0.31 5.34 16.11
C SER A 155 -0.43 4.81 14.90
N ILE A 156 0.15 4.98 13.72
CA ILE A 156 -0.47 4.69 12.42
C ILE A 156 0.13 3.45 11.77
N PHE A 157 -0.65 2.78 10.93
CA PHE A 157 -0.15 1.80 9.99
C PHE A 157 0.16 2.47 8.65
N VAL A 158 1.23 2.03 7.98
CA VAL A 158 1.61 2.53 6.66
C VAL A 158 1.78 1.37 5.70
N GLY A 159 1.35 1.51 4.47
CA GLY A 159 1.54 0.46 3.48
C GLY A 159 1.37 0.96 2.06
N GLY A 160 1.82 0.13 1.12
CA GLY A 160 1.73 0.44 -0.30
C GLY A 160 2.21 -0.71 -1.17
N GLU A 161 2.20 -0.49 -2.47
CA GLU A 161 2.75 -1.44 -3.43
C GLU A 161 3.87 -0.83 -4.27
N SER A 162 4.86 -1.63 -4.67
CA SER A 162 5.95 -1.23 -5.58
C SER A 162 6.70 0.01 -5.05
N ALA A 163 6.76 1.10 -5.80
CA ALA A 163 7.31 2.39 -5.35
C ALA A 163 6.64 2.91 -4.05
N GLY A 164 5.35 2.64 -3.85
CA GLY A 164 4.64 2.97 -2.61
C GLY A 164 5.09 2.12 -1.43
N ALA A 165 5.40 0.84 -1.65
CA ALA A 165 6.01 -0.01 -0.61
C ALA A 165 7.43 0.42 -0.27
N HIS A 166 8.21 0.88 -1.27
CA HIS A 166 9.51 1.51 -1.05
C HIS A 166 9.39 2.73 -0.10
N LEU A 167 8.52 3.69 -0.44
CA LEU A 167 8.30 4.88 0.39
C LEU A 167 7.74 4.53 1.78
N SER A 168 6.91 3.49 1.89
CA SER A 168 6.43 2.98 3.17
C SER A 168 7.57 2.40 4.01
N ALA A 169 8.50 1.66 3.40
CA ALA A 169 9.68 1.13 4.08
C ALA A 169 10.65 2.25 4.49
N MET A 170 10.83 3.29 3.65
CA MET A 170 11.58 4.49 4.05
C MET A 170 10.95 5.16 5.27
N ALA A 171 9.62 5.35 5.28
CA ALA A 171 8.93 5.92 6.44
C ALA A 171 9.13 5.06 7.70
N GLY A 172 9.10 3.72 7.56
CA GLY A 172 9.42 2.78 8.64
C GLY A 172 10.85 2.96 9.18
N ALA A 173 11.83 3.02 8.29
CA ALA A 173 13.22 3.24 8.65
C ALA A 173 13.44 4.60 9.33
N ILE A 174 12.88 5.66 8.77
CA ILE A 174 12.94 7.03 9.35
C ILE A 174 12.32 7.07 10.75
N SER A 175 11.24 6.31 10.99
CA SER A 175 10.58 6.28 12.30
C SER A 175 11.37 5.53 13.38
N SER A 176 12.30 4.66 12.99
CA SER A 176 13.04 3.74 13.87
C SER A 176 14.55 4.01 13.94
N ASP A 177 15.09 4.85 13.04
CA ASP A 177 16.49 5.23 13.00
C ASP A 177 16.65 6.76 13.11
N PRO A 178 17.11 7.29 14.27
CA PRO A 178 17.31 8.72 14.47
C PRO A 178 18.34 9.34 13.52
N GLU A 179 19.39 8.59 13.12
CA GLU A 179 20.41 9.10 12.21
C GLU A 179 19.84 9.23 10.80
N TYR A 180 19.06 8.26 10.37
CA TYR A 180 18.39 8.34 9.08
C TYR A 180 17.30 9.41 9.08
N ASN A 181 16.54 9.55 10.16
CA ASN A 181 15.54 10.63 10.34
C ASN A 181 16.18 12.02 10.19
N ALA A 182 17.36 12.23 10.76
CA ALA A 182 18.04 13.51 10.73
C ALA A 182 18.47 13.97 9.33
N ARG A 183 18.52 13.06 8.34
CA ARG A 183 18.88 13.38 6.95
C ARG A 183 17.78 14.13 6.18
N PHE A 184 16.53 14.08 6.69
CA PHE A 184 15.37 14.64 5.99
C PHE A 184 14.85 15.90 6.68
N ASP A 185 14.49 16.90 5.88
CA ASP A 185 13.74 18.06 6.36
C ASP A 185 12.24 17.72 6.43
N LEU A 186 11.86 17.10 7.54
CA LEU A 186 10.50 16.63 7.78
C LEU A 186 9.69 17.65 8.56
N ASP A 187 8.37 17.64 8.36
CA ASP A 187 7.45 18.45 9.15
C ASP A 187 7.64 18.18 10.65
N PRO A 188 7.96 19.19 11.47
CA PRO A 188 8.25 19.01 12.90
C PRO A 188 7.11 18.35 13.68
N ARG A 189 5.85 18.53 13.25
CA ARG A 189 4.65 17.96 13.89
C ARG A 189 4.55 16.44 13.74
N SER A 190 5.18 15.89 12.70
CA SER A 190 5.15 14.47 12.36
C SER A 190 6.52 13.79 12.28
N ARG A 191 7.62 14.53 12.44
CA ARG A 191 8.99 13.99 12.38
C ARG A 191 9.19 12.71 13.21
N HIS A 192 8.57 12.65 14.39
CA HIS A 192 8.62 11.51 15.31
C HIS A 192 7.33 10.67 15.25
N GLN A 193 6.70 10.57 14.07
CA GLN A 193 5.51 9.75 13.89
C GLN A 193 5.80 8.28 14.21
N LYS A 194 5.05 7.72 15.15
CA LYS A 194 5.12 6.28 15.44
C LYS A 194 4.37 5.49 14.38
N ILE A 195 5.03 4.47 13.83
CA ILE A 195 4.43 3.51 12.90
C ILE A 195 4.20 2.21 13.65
N ALA A 196 2.93 1.79 13.74
CA ALA A 196 2.50 0.58 14.44
C ALA A 196 2.80 -0.71 13.67
N GLY A 197 2.89 -0.60 12.35
CA GLY A 197 3.22 -1.71 11.46
C GLY A 197 3.17 -1.31 9.99
N LEU A 198 3.81 -2.12 9.16
CA LEU A 198 3.95 -1.88 7.73
C LEU A 198 3.28 -2.99 6.90
N VAL A 199 2.68 -2.62 5.76
CA VAL A 199 2.17 -3.57 4.75
C VAL A 199 2.88 -3.28 3.44
N LEU A 200 3.84 -4.12 3.07
CA LEU A 200 4.76 -3.90 1.96
C LEU A 200 4.50 -4.91 0.83
N ASN A 201 3.87 -4.46 -0.25
CA ASN A 201 3.48 -5.32 -1.37
C ASN A 201 4.43 -5.14 -2.56
N CYS A 202 5.25 -6.16 -2.86
CA CYS A 202 6.16 -6.20 -4.01
C CYS A 202 7.05 -4.94 -4.10
N GLY A 203 7.67 -4.52 -2.99
CA GLY A 203 8.40 -3.27 -2.89
C GLY A 203 9.81 -3.33 -3.48
N VAL A 204 10.42 -2.15 -3.60
CA VAL A 204 11.79 -1.95 -4.06
C VAL A 204 12.62 -1.48 -2.86
N PHE A 205 13.33 -2.38 -2.18
CA PHE A 205 13.99 -2.03 -0.91
C PHE A 205 15.49 -1.78 -1.05
N ASP A 206 16.09 -2.25 -2.15
CA ASP A 206 17.46 -2.02 -2.58
C ASP A 206 17.45 -1.57 -4.04
N LEU A 207 17.73 -0.29 -4.28
CA LEU A 207 17.65 0.27 -5.63
C LEU A 207 18.81 -0.16 -6.52
N GLU A 208 20.00 -0.38 -5.94
CA GLU A 208 21.15 -0.86 -6.71
C GLU A 208 20.89 -2.28 -7.22
N LYS A 209 20.44 -3.17 -6.34
CA LYS A 209 20.06 -4.53 -6.73
C LYS A 209 18.90 -4.52 -7.74
N ALA A 210 17.92 -3.64 -7.55
CA ALA A 210 16.75 -3.52 -8.44
C ALA A 210 17.14 -3.21 -9.88
N ILE A 211 18.11 -2.31 -10.10
CA ILE A 211 18.60 -1.94 -11.45
C ILE A 211 19.17 -3.15 -12.19
N GLY A 212 19.80 -4.09 -11.48
CA GLY A 212 20.32 -5.34 -12.05
C GLY A 212 19.25 -6.38 -12.41
N LEU A 213 17.99 -6.16 -12.07
CA LEU A 213 16.90 -7.12 -12.30
C LEU A 213 16.17 -6.86 -13.62
N PRO A 214 15.57 -7.90 -14.24
CA PRO A 214 14.86 -7.76 -15.51
C PRO A 214 13.45 -7.16 -15.31
N PHE A 215 13.39 -6.02 -14.60
CA PHE A 215 12.16 -5.27 -14.44
C PHE A 215 12.13 -4.09 -15.40
N ARG A 216 11.07 -4.05 -16.23
CA ARG A 216 11.00 -3.10 -17.35
C ARG A 216 11.05 -1.65 -16.85
N ASN A 217 11.93 -0.84 -17.43
CA ASN A 217 12.11 0.60 -17.17
C ASN A 217 12.61 0.93 -15.76
N ILE A 218 13.16 -0.01 -15.01
CA ILE A 218 13.59 0.24 -13.61
C ILE A 218 14.62 1.38 -13.53
N GLU A 219 15.59 1.42 -14.45
CA GLU A 219 16.60 2.49 -14.49
C GLU A 219 15.98 3.87 -14.70
N LEU A 220 15.01 3.98 -15.62
CA LEU A 220 14.29 5.23 -15.89
C LEU A 220 13.49 5.69 -14.67
N TYR A 221 12.86 4.74 -13.95
CA TYR A 221 12.11 5.04 -12.74
C TYR A 221 13.03 5.59 -11.65
N VAL A 222 14.15 4.94 -11.40
CA VAL A 222 15.14 5.36 -10.40
C VAL A 222 15.76 6.69 -10.80
N GLN A 223 16.18 6.85 -12.06
CA GLN A 223 16.72 8.10 -12.58
C GLN A 223 15.70 9.26 -12.38
N SER A 224 14.43 9.04 -12.70
CA SER A 224 13.39 10.04 -12.49
C SER A 224 13.21 10.38 -11.01
N TYR A 225 13.21 9.36 -10.13
CA TYR A 225 13.13 9.54 -8.69
C TYR A 225 14.29 10.37 -8.14
N CYS A 226 15.47 10.24 -8.71
CA CYS A 226 16.66 11.01 -8.40
C CYS A 226 16.74 12.35 -9.17
N GLY A 227 15.62 12.90 -9.63
CA GLY A 227 15.57 14.20 -10.31
C GLY A 227 16.18 14.23 -11.71
N GLY A 228 16.29 13.08 -12.37
CA GLY A 228 16.91 12.91 -13.68
C GLY A 228 18.39 12.55 -13.62
N LYS A 229 19.02 12.50 -12.44
CA LYS A 229 20.42 12.08 -12.27
C LYS A 229 20.52 10.57 -12.52
N PRO A 230 21.40 10.11 -13.45
CA PRO A 230 21.64 8.68 -13.67
C PRO A 230 22.11 7.99 -12.39
N PHE A 231 21.66 6.75 -12.15
CA PHE A 231 22.05 6.00 -10.95
C PHE A 231 23.56 5.79 -10.85
N SER A 232 24.25 5.63 -11.99
CA SER A 232 25.71 5.50 -12.06
C SER A 232 26.48 6.74 -11.60
N GLU A 233 25.83 7.90 -11.54
CA GLU A 233 26.41 9.16 -11.07
C GLU A 233 26.12 9.45 -9.61
N LEU A 234 25.31 8.63 -8.94
CA LEU A 234 25.06 8.74 -7.51
C LEU A 234 26.28 8.27 -6.72
N THR A 235 26.58 8.96 -5.64
CA THR A 235 27.55 8.49 -4.65
C THR A 235 27.03 7.27 -3.91
N GLU A 236 27.90 6.48 -3.26
CA GLU A 236 27.49 5.33 -2.46
C GLU A 236 26.57 5.72 -1.29
N GLU A 237 26.73 6.93 -0.76
CA GLU A 237 25.87 7.47 0.30
C GLU A 237 24.48 7.81 -0.22
N GLU A 238 24.37 8.46 -1.40
CA GLU A 238 23.11 8.73 -2.07
C GLU A 238 22.36 7.43 -2.42
N LYS A 239 23.08 6.40 -2.93
CA LYS A 239 22.50 5.09 -3.23
C LYS A 239 21.93 4.40 -1.99
N LYS A 240 22.67 4.46 -0.88
CA LYS A 240 22.21 3.91 0.40
C LYS A 240 21.04 4.71 0.95
N GLU A 241 21.08 6.03 0.87
CA GLU A 241 20.01 6.89 1.38
C GLU A 241 18.66 6.59 0.73
N ILE A 242 18.63 6.34 -0.58
CA ILE A 242 17.40 6.00 -1.30
C ILE A 242 17.01 4.51 -1.20
N SER A 243 17.78 3.67 -0.50
CA SER A 243 17.56 2.22 -0.38
C SER A 243 17.26 1.85 1.07
N PRO A 244 15.98 1.73 1.47
CA PRO A 244 15.61 1.54 2.87
C PRO A 244 16.22 0.31 3.54
N ILE A 245 16.62 -0.71 2.80
CA ILE A 245 17.26 -1.93 3.34
C ILE A 245 18.51 -1.63 4.18
N TYR A 246 19.24 -0.54 3.89
CA TYR A 246 20.45 -0.14 4.61
C TYR A 246 20.17 0.58 5.93
N HIS A 247 18.92 1.00 6.15
CA HIS A 247 18.48 1.78 7.31
C HIS A 247 17.52 1.01 8.23
N ILE A 248 17.39 -0.30 8.01
CA ILE A 248 16.59 -1.17 8.87
C ILE A 248 17.39 -1.48 10.14
N THR A 249 16.81 -1.14 11.28
CA THR A 249 17.34 -1.44 12.62
C THR A 249 16.47 -2.49 13.31
N LYS A 250 16.89 -2.96 14.50
CA LYS A 250 16.09 -3.85 15.34
C LYS A 250 14.76 -3.22 15.83
N ASP A 251 14.66 -1.90 15.76
CA ASP A 251 13.49 -1.13 16.20
C ASP A 251 12.54 -0.82 15.00
N PHE A 252 12.81 -1.39 13.82
CA PHE A 252 11.96 -1.27 12.64
C PHE A 252 10.55 -1.82 12.93
N PRO A 253 9.48 -1.19 12.41
CA PRO A 253 8.12 -1.61 12.71
C PRO A 253 7.82 -3.06 12.29
N PRO A 254 6.95 -3.78 13.02
CA PRO A 254 6.40 -5.05 12.56
C PRO A 254 5.91 -4.96 11.13
N THR A 255 6.15 -5.98 10.32
CA THR A 255 5.96 -5.88 8.86
C THR A 255 5.19 -7.08 8.30
N PHE A 256 4.16 -6.82 7.49
CA PHE A 256 3.53 -7.80 6.61
C PHE A 256 4.05 -7.59 5.19
N ALA A 257 4.94 -8.48 4.74
CA ALA A 257 5.56 -8.42 3.42
C ALA A 257 4.82 -9.32 2.42
N ILE A 258 4.67 -8.86 1.18
CA ILE A 258 4.03 -9.62 0.09
C ILE A 258 4.96 -9.65 -1.11
N SER A 259 5.18 -10.84 -1.66
CA SER A 259 5.89 -11.05 -2.92
C SER A 259 5.09 -11.92 -3.88
N ALA A 260 5.46 -11.98 -5.16
CA ALA A 260 4.75 -12.71 -6.18
C ALA A 260 5.67 -13.62 -6.99
N GLN A 261 5.19 -14.80 -7.37
CA GLN A 261 5.96 -15.80 -8.11
C GLN A 261 6.48 -15.28 -9.45
N TYR A 262 5.70 -14.48 -10.17
CA TYR A 262 6.05 -13.92 -11.48
C TYR A 262 6.34 -12.43 -11.37
N ASP A 263 7.18 -12.06 -10.41
CA ASP A 263 7.65 -10.69 -10.20
C ASP A 263 9.19 -10.68 -10.16
N ALA A 264 9.80 -9.97 -11.10
CA ALA A 264 11.25 -9.83 -11.15
C ALA A 264 11.84 -9.18 -9.87
N LEU A 265 11.04 -8.39 -9.15
CA LEU A 265 11.44 -7.71 -7.91
C LEU A 265 11.20 -8.58 -6.65
N ALA A 266 10.66 -9.80 -6.78
CA ALA A 266 10.35 -10.64 -5.62
C ALA A 266 11.56 -10.91 -4.71
N ILE A 267 12.77 -11.01 -5.27
CA ILE A 267 14.00 -11.22 -4.52
C ILE A 267 14.25 -10.11 -3.50
N LEU A 268 13.88 -8.86 -3.80
CA LEU A 268 14.06 -7.73 -2.89
C LEU A 268 13.16 -7.87 -1.64
N THR A 269 11.99 -8.49 -1.80
CA THR A 269 11.12 -8.81 -0.65
C THR A 269 11.70 -9.95 0.18
N PHE A 270 12.31 -10.96 -0.45
CA PHE A 270 12.98 -12.04 0.29
C PHE A 270 14.16 -11.50 1.10
N ASP A 271 15.01 -10.64 0.50
CA ASP A 271 16.13 -10.01 1.21
C ASP A 271 15.65 -9.16 2.40
N LEU A 272 14.57 -8.39 2.21
CA LEU A 272 13.97 -7.63 3.30
C LEU A 272 13.51 -8.53 4.45
N VAL A 273 12.80 -9.62 4.12
CA VAL A 273 12.28 -10.56 5.13
C VAL A 273 13.42 -11.24 5.88
N GLU A 274 14.49 -11.64 5.19
CA GLU A 274 15.69 -12.21 5.81
C GLU A 274 16.33 -11.20 6.76
N LYS A 275 16.56 -9.97 6.29
CA LYS A 275 17.13 -8.88 7.10
C LYS A 275 16.31 -8.60 8.37
N LEU A 276 14.99 -8.55 8.26
CA LEU A 276 14.11 -8.31 9.41
C LEU A 276 14.21 -9.47 10.42
N ARG A 277 14.26 -10.72 9.96
CA ARG A 277 14.42 -11.90 10.83
C ARG A 277 15.77 -11.93 11.54
N GLU A 278 16.85 -11.61 10.83
CA GLU A 278 18.20 -11.50 11.40
C GLU A 278 18.25 -10.46 12.54
N LEU A 279 17.52 -9.36 12.41
CA LEU A 279 17.44 -8.31 13.42
C LEU A 279 16.43 -8.59 14.54
N GLY A 280 15.70 -9.72 14.47
CA GLY A 280 14.66 -10.05 15.44
C GLY A 280 13.39 -9.20 15.31
N VAL A 281 13.20 -8.52 14.17
CA VAL A 281 11.99 -7.75 13.89
C VAL A 281 10.86 -8.70 13.46
N GLU A 282 9.66 -8.49 14.01
CA GLU A 282 8.49 -9.30 13.66
C GLU A 282 8.11 -9.10 12.19
N VAL A 283 8.08 -10.21 11.43
CA VAL A 283 7.72 -10.18 10.01
C VAL A 283 6.90 -11.38 9.61
N GLU A 284 5.74 -11.11 9.02
CA GLU A 284 4.92 -12.09 8.29
C GLU A 284 5.16 -11.94 6.79
N HIS A 285 5.27 -13.06 6.07
CA HIS A 285 5.51 -13.03 4.63
C HIS A 285 4.49 -13.88 3.88
N TYR A 286 3.75 -13.25 2.96
CA TYR A 286 2.85 -13.92 2.03
C TYR A 286 3.47 -13.94 0.64
N HIS A 287 3.88 -15.12 0.17
CA HIS A 287 4.35 -15.32 -1.21
C HIS A 287 3.19 -15.81 -2.08
N GLY A 288 2.70 -14.94 -2.96
CA GLY A 288 1.65 -15.28 -3.91
C GLY A 288 2.16 -16.24 -4.99
N THR A 289 1.41 -17.33 -5.25
CA THR A 289 1.75 -18.33 -6.26
C THR A 289 0.66 -18.51 -7.30
N GLY A 290 1.01 -19.10 -8.46
CA GLY A 290 0.08 -19.35 -9.56
C GLY A 290 0.10 -18.26 -10.64
N LYS A 291 -0.53 -18.53 -11.77
CA LYS A 291 -0.44 -17.74 -13.03
C LYS A 291 -0.77 -16.25 -12.91
N VAL A 292 -1.54 -15.86 -11.90
CA VAL A 292 -1.95 -14.46 -11.66
C VAL A 292 -1.15 -13.78 -10.55
N ALA A 293 -0.14 -14.47 -10.00
CA ALA A 293 0.77 -13.94 -8.99
C ALA A 293 1.88 -13.12 -9.69
N VAL A 294 1.50 -11.97 -10.20
CA VAL A 294 2.36 -10.99 -10.88
C VAL A 294 2.63 -9.79 -9.96
N HIS A 295 3.52 -8.91 -10.38
CA HIS A 295 3.86 -7.70 -9.64
C HIS A 295 2.62 -6.95 -9.12
N ALA A 296 2.61 -6.62 -7.83
CA ALA A 296 1.55 -5.88 -7.13
C ALA A 296 0.14 -6.51 -7.20
N PHE A 297 0.02 -7.84 -7.43
CA PHE A 297 -1.27 -8.54 -7.59
C PHE A 297 -2.27 -8.26 -6.46
N ALA A 298 -1.79 -8.05 -5.22
CA ALA A 298 -2.65 -7.91 -4.06
C ALA A 298 -3.62 -6.72 -4.13
N VAL A 299 -3.36 -5.71 -4.99
CA VAL A 299 -4.30 -4.58 -5.17
C VAL A 299 -5.53 -4.96 -6.01
N VAL A 300 -5.46 -6.05 -6.79
CA VAL A 300 -6.53 -6.49 -7.70
C VAL A 300 -7.54 -7.36 -6.95
N GLN A 301 -8.44 -6.77 -6.19
CA GLN A 301 -9.35 -7.44 -5.25
C GLN A 301 -10.35 -8.43 -5.90
N ALA A 302 -10.45 -8.45 -7.23
CA ALA A 302 -11.22 -9.45 -7.96
C ALA A 302 -10.59 -10.86 -7.91
N LEU A 303 -9.27 -10.95 -7.76
CA LEU A 303 -8.54 -12.21 -7.75
C LEU A 303 -8.68 -12.94 -6.40
N ARG A 304 -8.73 -14.28 -6.42
CA ARG A 304 -8.78 -15.11 -5.20
C ARG A 304 -7.52 -14.90 -4.36
N ILE A 305 -6.35 -14.97 -4.97
CA ILE A 305 -5.04 -14.79 -4.31
C ILE A 305 -4.92 -13.43 -3.63
N SER A 306 -5.50 -12.38 -4.22
CA SER A 306 -5.50 -11.02 -3.63
C SER A 306 -6.40 -10.94 -2.40
N ARG A 307 -7.51 -11.71 -2.37
CA ARG A 307 -8.36 -11.81 -1.18
C ARG A 307 -7.71 -12.63 -0.07
N GLU A 308 -6.92 -13.63 -0.41
CA GLU A 308 -6.10 -14.39 0.55
C GLU A 308 -5.04 -13.48 1.18
N ALA A 309 -4.30 -12.71 0.37
CA ALA A 309 -3.36 -11.70 0.86
C ALA A 309 -4.08 -10.64 1.75
N MET A 310 -5.26 -10.17 1.34
CA MET A 310 -6.06 -9.23 2.12
C MET A 310 -6.50 -9.80 3.48
N PHE A 311 -6.78 -11.10 3.55
CA PHE A 311 -7.09 -11.77 4.82
C PHE A 311 -5.87 -11.73 5.75
N GLY A 312 -4.67 -12.05 5.26
CA GLY A 312 -3.41 -11.94 6.02
C GLY A 312 -3.16 -10.50 6.49
N ILE A 313 -3.27 -9.52 5.57
CA ILE A 313 -3.14 -8.10 5.91
C ILE A 313 -4.06 -7.71 7.08
N ARG A 314 -5.35 -8.08 6.99
CA ARG A 314 -6.32 -7.73 8.05
C ARG A 314 -6.03 -8.41 9.38
N SER A 315 -5.54 -9.65 9.34
CA SER A 315 -5.12 -10.38 10.54
C SER A 315 -3.91 -9.70 11.20
N PHE A 316 -2.90 -9.37 10.43
CA PHE A 316 -1.71 -8.64 10.87
C PHE A 316 -2.09 -7.26 11.48
N LEU A 317 -2.83 -6.45 10.74
CA LEU A 317 -3.25 -5.14 11.23
C LEU A 317 -4.00 -5.25 12.56
N ARG A 318 -4.88 -6.24 12.67
CA ARG A 318 -5.66 -6.47 13.90
C ARG A 318 -4.79 -6.88 15.08
N ALA A 319 -3.79 -7.74 14.86
CA ALA A 319 -2.87 -8.19 15.89
C ALA A 319 -2.03 -7.03 16.47
N HIS A 320 -1.72 -6.01 15.65
CA HIS A 320 -0.90 -4.86 16.04
C HIS A 320 -1.72 -3.61 16.39
N THR A 321 -3.04 -3.66 16.29
CA THR A 321 -3.90 -2.55 16.71
C THR A 321 -4.01 -2.52 18.24
N LYS A 322 -3.88 -1.32 18.82
CA LYS A 322 -4.04 -1.13 20.27
C LYS A 322 -5.35 -1.72 20.77
N GLU A 323 -5.29 -2.39 21.90
CA GLU A 323 -6.47 -2.97 22.54
C GLU A 323 -7.53 -1.90 22.78
N GLY A 324 -8.79 -2.20 22.48
CA GLY A 324 -9.92 -1.29 22.63
C GLY A 324 -10.32 -0.50 21.38
N LEU A 325 -9.42 -0.31 20.37
CA LEU A 325 -9.76 0.45 19.15
C LEU A 325 -10.66 -0.31 18.17
N LEU A 326 -10.64 -1.65 18.16
CA LEU A 326 -11.44 -2.49 17.25
C LEU A 326 -12.55 -3.31 17.96
N LEU A 327 -12.61 -3.33 19.30
CA LEU A 327 -13.36 -4.31 20.05
C LEU A 327 -14.89 -4.08 20.13
N ARG A 328 -15.40 -2.94 19.67
CA ARG A 328 -16.83 -2.62 19.77
C ARG A 328 -17.52 -2.36 18.42
N MET A 329 -17.16 -3.14 17.40
CA MET A 329 -18.05 -3.23 16.24
C MET A 329 -19.31 -3.99 16.66
N LYS A 330 -20.39 -3.27 16.97
CA LYS A 330 -21.69 -3.89 17.28
C LYS A 330 -22.04 -4.83 16.13
N PRO A 331 -22.25 -6.14 16.37
CA PRO A 331 -22.80 -7.01 15.34
C PRO A 331 -24.11 -6.39 14.87
N LYS A 332 -24.32 -6.30 13.55
CA LYS A 332 -25.59 -5.83 13.00
C LYS A 332 -26.72 -6.60 13.69
N ARG A 333 -27.56 -5.93 14.49
CA ARG A 333 -28.82 -6.49 14.90
C ARG A 333 -29.63 -6.76 13.63
N GLY A 334 -29.78 -8.06 13.25
CA GLY A 334 -30.67 -8.43 12.17
C GLY A 334 -30.18 -9.37 11.08
N ALA A 335 -28.95 -9.89 11.15
CA ALA A 335 -28.55 -11.02 10.32
C ALA A 335 -28.36 -12.25 11.23
N ALA A 336 -29.43 -12.79 11.74
CA ALA A 336 -29.45 -14.18 12.22
C ALA A 336 -29.00 -15.03 11.03
N ASP A 337 -27.83 -15.63 11.18
CA ASP A 337 -27.22 -16.51 10.17
C ASP A 337 -28.14 -17.71 9.96
N LYS A 338 -29.01 -17.63 8.96
CA LYS A 338 -29.91 -18.74 8.56
C LYS A 338 -29.15 -19.98 8.09
N ARG A 339 -27.82 -19.95 8.10
CA ARG A 339 -26.97 -21.07 7.67
C ARG A 339 -26.51 -21.99 8.80
N ASN A 340 -26.72 -21.60 10.07
CA ASN A 340 -26.38 -22.42 11.25
C ASN A 340 -27.61 -22.81 12.11
N ALA A 341 -28.81 -22.78 11.53
CA ALA A 341 -29.92 -23.41 12.19
C ALA A 341 -29.76 -24.95 12.10
N PRO A 342 -29.83 -25.70 13.22
CA PRO A 342 -29.82 -27.14 13.16
C PRO A 342 -30.98 -27.61 12.27
N PRO A 343 -30.77 -28.68 11.47
CA PRO A 343 -31.83 -29.19 10.61
C PRO A 343 -33.09 -29.46 11.45
N LYS A 344 -34.24 -28.91 11.04
CA LYS A 344 -35.52 -29.21 11.65
C LYS A 344 -35.69 -30.74 11.64
N GLN A 345 -35.76 -31.35 12.81
CA GLN A 345 -36.12 -32.75 12.94
C GLN A 345 -37.47 -32.94 12.27
N SER A 346 -37.51 -33.77 11.27
CA SER A 346 -38.73 -34.26 10.65
C SER A 346 -39.58 -34.99 11.71
N PRO A 347 -40.89 -34.81 11.76
CA PRO A 347 -41.72 -35.59 12.68
C PRO A 347 -41.56 -37.08 12.39
N PRO A 348 -41.63 -37.95 13.41
CA PRO A 348 -41.43 -39.37 13.24
C PRO A 348 -42.51 -39.91 12.25
N SER A 349 -42.03 -40.63 11.23
CA SER A 349 -42.87 -41.34 10.27
C SER A 349 -43.80 -42.31 11.02
N ALA A 350 -45.10 -42.21 10.79
CA ALA A 350 -46.09 -43.11 11.28
C ALA A 350 -45.73 -44.56 10.89
N GLN A 351 -45.74 -45.47 11.88
CA GLN A 351 -45.53 -46.88 11.66
C GLN A 351 -46.62 -47.42 10.71
N PRO A 352 -46.28 -48.32 9.77
CA PRO A 352 -47.26 -48.96 8.93
C PRO A 352 -48.18 -49.88 9.75
N ASP A 353 -49.48 -49.67 9.60
CA ASP A 353 -50.56 -50.49 10.15
C ASP A 353 -50.35 -51.99 9.80
N ASN A 354 -50.16 -52.82 10.82
CA ASN A 354 -50.11 -54.26 10.73
C ASN A 354 -51.57 -54.77 10.56
N LYS A 355 -52.09 -54.89 9.30
CA LYS A 355 -53.31 -55.63 9.01
C LYS A 355 -52.94 -57.10 8.63
N PRO A 356 -53.61 -58.07 9.25
CA PRO A 356 -53.37 -59.50 8.92
C PRO A 356 -53.90 -59.84 7.51
N PRO A 357 -53.33 -60.86 6.86
CA PRO A 357 -53.70 -61.26 5.50
C PRO A 357 -55.14 -61.84 5.47
N ARG A 358 -55.98 -61.35 4.52
CA ARG A 358 -57.28 -61.95 4.21
C ARG A 358 -57.12 -63.33 3.55
N ARG A 359 -57.85 -64.30 4.06
CA ARG A 359 -58.00 -65.67 3.48
C ARG A 359 -58.69 -65.57 2.11
N PRO A 360 -58.36 -66.43 1.18
CA PRO A 360 -59.17 -66.62 -0.05
C PRO A 360 -60.41 -67.34 0.23
N LEU A 361 -61.46 -66.89 -0.36
CA LEU A 361 -62.81 -67.58 -0.39
C LEU A 361 -62.90 -68.44 -1.64
N PRO A 362 -63.74 -69.40 -1.66
CA PRO A 362 -63.69 -70.65 -2.40
C PRO A 362 -63.96 -70.53 -3.90
#